data_77eaf5191221557f502d4bd006e2876a
#
_entry.id   77eaf5191221557f502d4bd006e2876a
#
_cell.length_a   1.000
_cell.length_b   1.000
_cell.length_c   1.000
_cell.angle_alpha   90.00
_cell.angle_beta   90.00
_cell.angle_gamma   90.00
#
_symmetry.space_group_name_H-M   'P 1'
#
loop_
_entity.id
_entity.type
_entity.pdbx_description
1 polymer ?
#
loop_
_entity_poly.entity_id
_entity_poly.type
_entity_poly.pdbx_seq_one_letter_code
_entity_poly.pdbx_strand_id
1 'polypeptide(L)'
;AENGYPNDQREYDFFDIKAVMENVLSALSIRDYKIRRTNYPVFHPGVSAEFVKNDVILARFGELHPAVLDKWNIKRIVYGFTISLPDIMIFAGAATNYKKIPKFPSAERDLAVLVPEQLSNENIENIIRQAGNKHLEKLNLFDLYQGKQVPAGFKSMAYRLSFRASDRTLTDAEVDN
;
A
#
# COMPACT_ATOMS: atom_id res chain seq x y z
N ALA A 1 -30.42 -8.84 -15.13
CA ALA A 1 -29.23 -8.36 -15.81
C ALA A 1 -28.06 -8.53 -14.84
N GLU A 2 -27.34 -9.64 -14.99
CA GLU A 2 -26.15 -9.99 -14.22
C GLU A 2 -24.99 -9.21 -14.84
N ASN A 3 -24.59 -8.12 -14.20
CA ASN A 3 -23.31 -7.50 -14.47
C ASN A 3 -22.25 -8.33 -13.72
N GLY A 4 -21.80 -9.40 -14.36
CA GLY A 4 -20.72 -10.24 -13.88
C GLY A 4 -19.40 -9.48 -13.92
N TYR A 5 -18.84 -9.15 -12.75
CA TYR A 5 -17.40 -9.07 -12.61
C TYR A 5 -16.82 -10.44 -13.02
N PRO A 6 -15.64 -10.48 -13.64
CA PRO A 6 -15.01 -11.75 -13.97
C PRO A 6 -14.93 -12.58 -12.69
N ASN A 7 -15.26 -13.84 -12.84
CA ASN A 7 -15.42 -14.85 -11.78
C ASN A 7 -14.09 -15.10 -11.07
N ASP A 8 -13.64 -14.16 -10.26
CA ASP A 8 -12.53 -14.37 -9.34
C ASP A 8 -13.13 -15.15 -8.15
N GLN A 9 -12.90 -16.46 -8.12
CA GLN A 9 -13.42 -17.36 -7.09
C GLN A 9 -12.63 -17.24 -5.77
N ARG A 10 -11.66 -16.30 -5.65
CA ARG A 10 -10.93 -16.10 -4.41
C ARG A 10 -11.82 -15.46 -3.35
N GLU A 11 -11.60 -15.82 -2.12
CA GLU A 11 -12.20 -15.13 -0.99
C GLU A 11 -11.60 -13.72 -0.84
N TYR A 12 -12.44 -12.78 -0.41
CA TYR A 12 -11.97 -11.44 -0.06
C TYR A 12 -11.01 -11.50 1.13
N ASP A 13 -10.01 -10.61 1.12
CA ASP A 13 -9.01 -10.53 2.16
C ASP A 13 -8.78 -9.08 2.65
N PHE A 14 -7.81 -8.92 3.54
CA PHE A 14 -7.42 -7.62 4.07
C PHE A 14 -7.00 -6.62 2.98
N PHE A 15 -6.37 -7.10 1.90
CA PHE A 15 -5.91 -6.21 0.84
C PHE A 15 -7.05 -5.68 -0.02
N ASP A 16 -8.17 -6.38 -0.10
CA ASP A 16 -9.35 -5.89 -0.81
C ASP A 16 -9.94 -4.67 -0.11
N ILE A 17 -10.16 -4.75 1.21
CA ILE A 17 -10.68 -3.61 1.95
C ILE A 17 -9.68 -2.45 2.00
N LYS A 18 -8.38 -2.76 2.06
CA LYS A 18 -7.32 -1.76 1.94
C LYS A 18 -7.42 -1.02 0.61
N ALA A 19 -7.54 -1.74 -0.51
CA ALA A 19 -7.65 -1.15 -1.84
C ALA A 19 -8.92 -0.27 -1.99
N VAL A 20 -10.05 -0.70 -1.43
CA VAL A 20 -11.27 0.13 -1.38
C VAL A 20 -10.98 1.45 -0.68
N MET A 21 -10.32 1.41 0.46
CA MET A 21 -10.01 2.62 1.23
C MET A 21 -8.98 3.52 0.54
N GLU A 22 -7.98 2.95 -0.12
CA GLU A 22 -7.02 3.70 -0.94
C GLU A 22 -7.71 4.41 -2.12
N ASN A 23 -8.69 3.75 -2.74
CA ASN A 23 -9.49 4.35 -3.80
C ASN A 23 -10.33 5.53 -3.27
N VAL A 24 -10.92 5.43 -2.07
CA VAL A 24 -11.65 6.53 -1.43
C VAL A 24 -10.72 7.72 -1.19
N LEU A 25 -9.54 7.50 -0.60
CA LEU A 25 -8.57 8.57 -0.36
C LEU A 25 -8.08 9.20 -1.67
N SER A 26 -7.84 8.39 -2.69
CA SER A 26 -7.45 8.86 -4.02
C SER A 26 -8.53 9.72 -4.68
N ALA A 27 -9.80 9.30 -4.60
CA ALA A 27 -10.94 10.08 -5.12
C ALA A 27 -11.08 11.44 -4.44
N LEU A 28 -10.73 11.52 -3.16
CA LEU A 28 -10.69 12.76 -2.37
C LEU A 28 -9.39 13.56 -2.58
N SER A 29 -8.49 13.10 -3.46
CA SER A 29 -7.16 13.68 -3.69
C SER A 29 -6.27 13.71 -2.45
N ILE A 30 -6.50 12.82 -1.50
CA ILE A 30 -5.69 12.70 -0.29
C ILE A 30 -4.50 11.79 -0.59
N ARG A 31 -3.31 12.33 -0.40
CA ARG A 31 -2.02 11.66 -0.65
C ARG A 31 -1.11 11.83 0.57
N ASP A 32 0.04 11.16 0.57
CA ASP A 32 1.07 11.27 1.61
C ASP A 32 0.53 10.93 3.01
N TYR A 33 -0.22 9.85 3.11
CA TYR A 33 -0.67 9.24 4.36
C TYR A 33 0.20 8.02 4.68
N LYS A 34 0.22 7.66 5.94
CA LYS A 34 0.88 6.45 6.44
C LYS A 34 -0.15 5.40 6.80
N ILE A 35 0.25 4.14 6.73
CA ILE A 35 -0.52 3.02 7.24
C ILE A 35 0.15 2.48 8.50
N ARG A 36 -0.64 2.20 9.53
CA ARG A 36 -0.14 1.54 10.75
C ARG A 36 -1.18 0.56 11.28
N ARG A 37 -0.76 -0.37 12.13
CA ARG A 37 -1.67 -1.27 12.82
C ARG A 37 -2.58 -0.47 13.74
N THR A 38 -3.83 -0.93 13.90
CA THR A 38 -4.77 -0.35 14.85
C THR A 38 -5.17 -1.37 15.91
N ASN A 39 -5.44 -0.88 17.13
CA ASN A 39 -5.99 -1.67 18.23
C ASN A 39 -7.46 -1.31 18.47
N TYR A 40 -8.17 -0.80 17.46
CA TYR A 40 -9.56 -0.42 17.59
C TYR A 40 -10.44 -1.67 17.83
N PRO A 41 -11.24 -1.73 18.92
CA PRO A 41 -11.86 -2.97 19.39
C PRO A 41 -12.88 -3.60 18.45
N VAL A 42 -13.33 -2.88 17.45
CA VAL A 42 -14.29 -3.38 16.44
C VAL A 42 -13.61 -4.33 15.46
N PHE A 43 -12.29 -4.21 15.28
CA PHE A 43 -11.52 -5.00 14.33
C PHE A 43 -10.66 -6.06 15.01
N HIS A 44 -10.34 -7.11 14.24
CA HIS A 44 -9.42 -8.15 14.66
C HIS A 44 -8.00 -7.58 14.82
N PRO A 45 -7.33 -7.77 15.98
CA PRO A 45 -6.05 -7.08 16.27
C PRO A 45 -4.90 -7.49 15.34
N GLY A 46 -4.97 -8.68 14.73
CA GLY A 46 -3.96 -9.18 13.78
C GLY A 46 -4.20 -8.81 12.33
N VAL A 47 -5.43 -8.37 11.97
CA VAL A 47 -5.86 -8.17 10.57
C VAL A 47 -6.58 -6.83 10.45
N SER A 48 -5.95 -5.76 10.93
CA SER A 48 -6.53 -4.43 10.90
C SER A 48 -5.46 -3.35 10.84
N ALA A 49 -5.81 -2.22 10.23
CA ALA A 49 -4.93 -1.07 10.08
C ALA A 49 -5.72 0.25 10.11
N GLU A 50 -4.98 1.34 10.20
CA GLU A 50 -5.51 2.69 10.05
C GLU A 50 -4.64 3.53 9.13
N PHE A 51 -5.27 4.40 8.37
CA PHE A 51 -4.61 5.46 7.61
C PHE A 51 -4.49 6.72 8.44
N VAL A 52 -3.27 7.28 8.48
CA VAL A 52 -2.94 8.45 9.30
C VAL A 52 -2.22 9.48 8.45
N LYS A 53 -2.64 10.75 8.57
CA LYS A 53 -1.96 11.90 7.96
C LYS A 53 -1.81 13.00 9.00
N ASN A 54 -0.58 13.49 9.19
CA ASN A 54 -0.25 14.51 10.19
C ASN A 54 -0.83 14.18 11.59
N ASP A 55 -0.66 12.92 12.01
CA ASP A 55 -1.18 12.34 13.27
C ASP A 55 -2.71 12.27 13.40
N VAL A 56 -3.45 12.66 12.37
CA VAL A 56 -4.90 12.54 12.30
C VAL A 56 -5.27 11.19 11.66
N ILE A 57 -6.14 10.44 12.34
CA ILE A 57 -6.62 9.15 11.83
C ILE A 57 -7.75 9.40 10.84
N LEU A 58 -7.51 9.10 9.57
CA LEU A 58 -8.47 9.29 8.48
C LEU A 58 -9.50 8.17 8.43
N ALA A 59 -9.02 6.94 8.58
CA ALA A 59 -9.85 5.74 8.48
C ALA A 59 -9.23 4.59 9.26
N ARG A 60 -10.07 3.66 9.70
CA ARG A 60 -9.68 2.36 10.23
C ARG A 60 -10.38 1.28 9.44
N PHE A 61 -9.72 0.18 9.16
CA PHE A 61 -10.25 -0.91 8.35
C PHE A 61 -9.61 -2.24 8.69
N GLY A 62 -10.27 -3.32 8.33
CA GLY A 62 -9.77 -4.67 8.53
C GLY A 62 -10.90 -5.68 8.71
N GLU A 63 -10.52 -6.86 9.19
CA GLU A 63 -11.46 -7.91 9.58
C GLU A 63 -12.22 -7.50 10.84
N LEU A 64 -13.52 -7.70 10.88
CA LEU A 64 -14.31 -7.45 12.09
C LEU A 64 -13.97 -8.46 13.18
N HIS A 65 -13.90 -7.98 14.41
CA HIS A 65 -13.57 -8.82 15.55
C HIS A 65 -14.61 -9.95 15.72
N PRO A 66 -14.20 -11.22 15.97
CA PRO A 66 -15.13 -12.34 16.14
C PRO A 66 -16.25 -12.07 17.16
N ALA A 67 -15.93 -11.43 18.29
CA ALA A 67 -16.93 -11.07 19.30
C ALA A 67 -17.98 -10.06 18.80
N VAL A 68 -17.69 -9.27 17.78
CA VAL A 68 -18.67 -8.40 17.10
C VAL A 68 -19.56 -9.24 16.19
N LEU A 69 -18.97 -10.13 15.39
CA LEU A 69 -19.70 -11.01 14.49
C LEU A 69 -20.67 -11.94 15.23
N ASP A 70 -20.22 -12.48 16.37
CA ASP A 70 -21.06 -13.36 17.21
C ASP A 70 -22.29 -12.66 17.77
N LYS A 71 -22.20 -11.39 18.16
CA LYS A 71 -23.36 -10.58 18.60
C LYS A 71 -24.45 -10.45 17.54
N TRP A 72 -24.05 -10.50 16.26
CA TRP A 72 -24.95 -10.40 15.11
C TRP A 72 -25.24 -11.76 14.47
N ASN A 73 -24.77 -12.88 15.10
CA ASN A 73 -24.89 -14.23 14.58
C ASN A 73 -24.35 -14.41 13.14
N ILE A 74 -23.27 -13.67 12.81
CA ILE A 74 -22.59 -13.76 11.52
C ILE A 74 -21.50 -14.83 11.62
N LYS A 75 -21.58 -15.87 10.78
CA LYS A 75 -20.68 -17.05 10.83
C LYS A 75 -19.55 -17.01 9.79
N ARG A 76 -19.41 -15.95 9.05
CA ARG A 76 -18.35 -15.76 8.04
C ARG A 76 -17.48 -14.57 8.40
N ILE A 77 -16.27 -14.55 7.87
CA ILE A 77 -15.36 -13.40 7.95
C ILE A 77 -16.01 -12.22 7.22
N VAL A 78 -15.96 -11.05 7.85
CA VAL A 78 -16.44 -9.79 7.28
C VAL A 78 -15.35 -8.74 7.41
N TYR A 79 -15.05 -8.07 6.33
CA TYR A 79 -14.18 -6.91 6.30
C TYR A 79 -15.00 -5.63 6.31
N GLY A 80 -14.51 -4.63 7.03
CA GLY A 80 -15.22 -3.37 7.16
C GLY A 80 -14.25 -2.19 7.35
N PHE A 81 -14.83 -0.99 7.35
CA PHE A 81 -14.06 0.22 7.62
C PHE A 81 -14.88 1.25 8.38
N THR A 82 -14.19 2.18 9.00
CA THR A 82 -14.75 3.41 9.58
C THR A 82 -13.97 4.60 9.08
N ILE A 83 -14.67 5.69 8.75
CA ILE A 83 -14.08 6.95 8.29
C ILE A 83 -14.55 8.06 9.22
N SER A 84 -13.63 8.93 9.65
CA SER A 84 -13.97 10.19 10.27
C SER A 84 -14.20 11.24 9.19
N LEU A 85 -15.46 11.52 8.86
CA LEU A 85 -15.79 12.52 7.84
C LEU A 85 -15.23 13.91 8.15
N PRO A 86 -15.31 14.44 9.39
CA PRO A 86 -14.70 15.72 9.71
C PRO A 86 -13.19 15.73 9.45
N ASP A 87 -12.49 14.69 9.87
CA ASP A 87 -11.04 14.62 9.76
C ASP A 87 -10.58 14.44 8.31
N ILE A 88 -11.29 13.63 7.53
CA ILE A 88 -10.96 13.41 6.13
C ILE A 88 -11.18 14.66 5.28
N MET A 89 -12.21 15.44 5.60
CA MET A 89 -12.54 16.68 4.90
C MET A 89 -11.50 17.79 5.09
N ILE A 90 -10.71 17.75 6.16
CA ILE A 90 -9.58 18.69 6.36
C ILE A 90 -8.55 18.54 5.24
N PHE A 91 -8.37 17.32 4.74
CA PHE A 91 -7.35 16.96 3.75
C PHE A 91 -7.92 16.77 2.34
N ALA A 92 -9.24 16.74 2.20
CA ALA A 92 -9.91 16.59 0.92
C ALA A 92 -9.79 17.84 0.04
N GLY A 93 -9.81 17.65 -1.28
CA GLY A 93 -9.88 18.76 -2.22
C GLY A 93 -8.56 19.48 -2.50
N ALA A 94 -7.42 18.90 -2.11
CA ALA A 94 -6.14 19.40 -2.58
C ALA A 94 -6.14 19.44 -4.11
N ALA A 95 -5.91 20.63 -4.69
CA ALA A 95 -5.92 20.83 -6.13
C ALA A 95 -5.04 19.78 -6.81
N THR A 96 -5.60 19.06 -7.77
CA THR A 96 -4.83 18.10 -8.56
C THR A 96 -3.86 18.90 -9.42
N ASN A 97 -2.61 18.97 -8.99
CA ASN A 97 -1.57 19.61 -9.78
C ASN A 97 -1.36 18.81 -11.06
N TYR A 98 -1.61 19.45 -12.19
CA TYR A 98 -1.28 18.88 -13.49
C TYR A 98 0.22 18.55 -13.53
N LYS A 99 0.55 17.29 -13.72
CA LYS A 99 1.92 16.86 -14.04
C LYS A 99 2.02 16.68 -15.56
N LYS A 100 2.98 17.36 -16.17
CA LYS A 100 3.26 17.17 -17.60
C LYS A 100 3.53 15.69 -17.89
N ILE A 101 2.97 15.20 -18.99
CA ILE A 101 3.28 13.85 -19.46
C ILE A 101 4.79 13.78 -19.73
N PRO A 102 5.49 12.78 -19.17
CA PRO A 102 6.92 12.63 -19.40
C PRO A 102 7.24 12.49 -20.88
N LYS A 103 8.23 13.23 -21.36
CA LYS A 103 8.69 13.17 -22.75
C LYS A 103 9.70 12.05 -23.00
N PHE A 104 10.39 11.60 -21.96
CA PHE A 104 11.46 10.61 -22.06
C PHE A 104 11.03 9.29 -21.37
N PRO A 105 11.46 8.14 -21.90
CA PRO A 105 11.14 6.85 -21.30
C PRO A 105 11.77 6.71 -19.92
N SER A 106 11.19 5.84 -19.08
CA SER A 106 11.83 5.39 -17.85
C SER A 106 12.78 4.23 -18.14
N ALA A 107 13.86 4.14 -17.35
CA ALA A 107 14.65 2.94 -17.22
C ALA A 107 14.17 2.13 -16.00
N GLU A 108 14.04 0.83 -16.15
CA GLU A 108 13.55 -0.02 -15.06
C GLU A 108 14.66 -0.93 -14.56
N ARG A 109 14.67 -1.19 -13.24
CA ARG A 109 15.54 -2.15 -12.56
C ARG A 109 14.72 -2.94 -11.57
N ASP A 110 14.98 -4.24 -11.52
CA ASP A 110 14.40 -5.10 -10.50
C ASP A 110 15.46 -5.36 -9.41
N LEU A 111 15.06 -5.20 -8.16
CA LEU A 111 15.89 -5.37 -6.98
C LEU A 111 15.24 -6.41 -6.07
N ALA A 112 15.92 -7.52 -5.81
CA ALA A 112 15.52 -8.50 -4.82
C ALA A 112 16.39 -8.37 -3.57
N VAL A 113 15.74 -8.26 -2.41
CA VAL A 113 16.41 -8.13 -1.11
C VAL A 113 15.93 -9.21 -0.15
N LEU A 114 16.86 -9.77 0.60
CA LEU A 114 16.59 -10.69 1.68
C LEU A 114 16.61 -9.92 3.00
N VAL A 115 15.50 -9.91 3.70
CA VAL A 115 15.32 -9.09 4.90
C VAL A 115 14.70 -9.90 6.05
N PRO A 116 14.93 -9.52 7.32
CA PRO A 116 14.22 -10.11 8.45
C PRO A 116 12.70 -10.05 8.27
N GLU A 117 12.01 -11.12 8.62
CA GLU A 117 10.55 -11.24 8.45
C GLU A 117 9.77 -10.09 9.11
N GLN A 118 10.26 -9.63 10.28
CA GLN A 118 9.62 -8.59 11.07
C GLN A 118 9.77 -7.18 10.48
N LEU A 119 10.71 -6.99 9.52
CA LEU A 119 10.94 -5.68 8.92
C LEU A 119 9.76 -5.32 8.00
N SER A 120 9.16 -4.14 8.24
CA SER A 120 8.01 -3.68 7.44
C SER A 120 8.44 -3.27 6.02
N ASN A 121 7.51 -3.39 5.07
CA ASN A 121 7.73 -2.91 3.70
C ASN A 121 8.07 -1.40 3.69
N GLU A 122 7.38 -0.61 4.51
CA GLU A 122 7.62 0.84 4.61
C GLU A 122 9.08 1.17 4.97
N ASN A 123 9.67 0.42 5.91
CA ASN A 123 11.06 0.63 6.29
C ASN A 123 12.01 0.34 5.13
N ILE A 124 11.76 -0.73 4.38
CA ILE A 124 12.58 -1.11 3.23
C ILE A 124 12.43 -0.07 2.11
N GLU A 125 11.22 0.35 1.80
CA GLU A 125 10.96 1.39 0.81
C GLU A 125 11.65 2.70 1.17
N ASN A 126 11.63 3.09 2.44
CA ASN A 126 12.33 4.28 2.92
C ASN A 126 13.85 4.19 2.71
N ILE A 127 14.44 3.03 3.00
CA ILE A 127 15.87 2.78 2.76
C ILE A 127 16.19 2.87 1.27
N ILE A 128 15.39 2.20 0.42
CA ILE A 128 15.58 2.23 -1.03
C ILE A 128 15.45 3.65 -1.57
N ARG A 129 14.47 4.42 -1.10
CA ARG A 129 14.28 5.81 -1.52
C ARG A 129 15.41 6.74 -1.05
N GLN A 130 15.98 6.50 0.13
CA GLN A 130 17.13 7.25 0.64
C GLN A 130 18.43 6.89 -0.09
N ALA A 131 18.62 5.61 -0.44
CA ALA A 131 19.77 5.14 -1.22
C ALA A 131 19.62 5.45 -2.70
N GLY A 132 18.38 5.48 -3.21
CA GLY A 132 18.08 5.76 -4.60
C GLY A 132 18.52 7.18 -4.99
N ASN A 133 18.98 7.29 -6.22
CA ASN A 133 19.38 8.58 -6.76
C ASN A 133 18.15 9.49 -7.04
N LYS A 134 18.40 10.77 -7.34
CA LYS A 134 17.38 11.80 -7.62
C LYS A 134 16.41 11.46 -8.78
N HIS A 135 16.73 10.43 -9.55
CA HIS A 135 15.94 10.01 -10.72
C HIS A 135 14.96 8.87 -10.40
N LEU A 136 14.96 8.32 -9.18
CA LEU A 136 14.00 7.31 -8.76
C LEU A 136 12.58 7.92 -8.73
N GLU A 137 11.76 7.59 -9.74
CA GLU A 137 10.40 8.08 -9.89
C GLU A 137 9.38 7.18 -9.20
N LYS A 138 9.53 5.84 -9.38
CA LYS A 138 8.59 4.85 -8.82
C LYS A 138 9.34 3.69 -8.19
N LEU A 139 8.72 3.15 -7.16
CA LEU A 139 9.16 1.97 -6.43
C LEU A 139 7.93 1.11 -6.15
N ASN A 140 7.89 -0.10 -6.69
CA ASN A 140 6.77 -1.01 -6.54
C ASN A 140 7.28 -2.36 -6.04
N LEU A 141 6.76 -2.84 -4.91
CA LEU A 141 6.90 -4.23 -4.49
C LEU A 141 6.01 -5.08 -5.42
N PHE A 142 6.60 -6.06 -6.12
CA PHE A 142 5.86 -6.94 -7.01
C PHE A 142 5.90 -8.41 -6.61
N ASP A 143 6.81 -8.81 -5.71
CA ASP A 143 6.86 -10.16 -5.18
C ASP A 143 7.32 -10.18 -3.73
N LEU A 144 6.73 -11.09 -2.95
CA LEU A 144 7.11 -11.40 -1.58
C LEU A 144 7.12 -12.91 -1.41
N TYR A 145 8.29 -13.47 -1.13
CA TYR A 145 8.45 -14.90 -0.98
C TYR A 145 8.94 -15.29 0.42
N GLN A 146 8.21 -16.21 1.02
CA GLN A 146 8.54 -16.86 2.28
C GLN A 146 8.42 -18.38 2.06
N GLY A 147 9.54 -19.08 1.96
CA GLY A 147 9.51 -20.50 1.68
C GLY A 147 10.86 -21.16 1.87
N LYS A 148 10.96 -22.44 1.46
CA LYS A 148 12.11 -23.31 1.72
C LYS A 148 13.45 -22.79 1.21
N GLN A 149 13.45 -21.88 0.25
CA GLN A 149 14.68 -21.29 -0.33
C GLN A 149 15.16 -20.05 0.43
N VAL A 150 14.39 -19.58 1.42
CA VAL A 150 14.73 -18.43 2.25
C VAL A 150 15.06 -18.92 3.66
N PRO A 151 16.15 -18.46 4.29
CA PRO A 151 16.50 -18.84 5.66
C PRO A 151 15.34 -18.55 6.64
N ALA A 152 15.21 -19.38 7.66
CA ALA A 152 14.20 -19.17 8.70
C ALA A 152 14.34 -17.79 9.35
N GLY A 153 13.22 -17.08 9.53
CA GLY A 153 13.19 -15.72 10.08
C GLY A 153 13.46 -14.60 9.05
N PHE A 154 13.60 -14.97 7.77
CA PHE A 154 13.79 -14.02 6.67
C PHE A 154 12.67 -14.13 5.64
N LYS A 155 12.52 -13.09 4.84
CA LYS A 155 11.66 -13.03 3.65
C LYS A 155 12.42 -12.39 2.49
N SER A 156 12.12 -12.82 1.27
CA SER A 156 12.61 -12.21 0.04
C SER A 156 11.55 -11.24 -0.47
N MET A 157 11.97 -10.02 -0.79
CA MET A 157 11.09 -9.00 -1.35
C MET A 157 11.68 -8.47 -2.64
N ALA A 158 10.89 -8.48 -3.72
CA ALA A 158 11.32 -8.02 -5.02
C ALA A 158 10.61 -6.72 -5.41
N TYR A 159 11.42 -5.72 -5.73
CA TYR A 159 10.96 -4.38 -6.07
C TYR A 159 11.29 -4.06 -7.51
N ARG A 160 10.38 -3.38 -8.19
CA ARG A 160 10.63 -2.72 -9.45
C ARG A 160 10.84 -1.23 -9.22
N LEU A 161 12.00 -0.75 -9.62
CA LEU A 161 12.43 0.62 -9.56
C LEU A 161 12.33 1.23 -10.95
N SER A 162 11.65 2.39 -11.09
CA SER A 162 11.59 3.13 -12.34
C SER A 162 12.33 4.44 -12.16
N PHE A 163 13.33 4.66 -13.00
CA PHE A 163 14.15 5.88 -13.01
C PHE A 163 13.83 6.73 -14.21
N ARG A 164 13.74 8.05 -14.04
CA ARG A 164 13.48 8.98 -15.12
C ARG A 164 14.12 10.34 -14.89
N ALA A 165 14.62 10.94 -15.96
CA ALA A 165 14.97 12.35 -15.99
C ALA A 165 13.91 13.15 -16.78
N SER A 166 13.73 14.42 -16.42
CA SER A 166 12.76 15.31 -17.08
C SER A 166 13.27 15.92 -18.38
N ASP A 167 14.57 15.89 -18.61
CA ASP A 167 15.30 16.59 -19.64
C ASP A 167 15.96 15.68 -20.70
N ARG A 168 16.15 14.39 -20.40
CA ARG A 168 16.78 13.40 -21.29
C ARG A 168 16.42 11.96 -20.95
N THR A 169 16.80 11.03 -21.82
CA THR A 169 16.86 9.60 -21.49
C THR A 169 18.09 9.33 -20.61
N LEU A 170 17.91 8.55 -19.53
CA LEU A 170 19.02 8.14 -18.66
C LEU A 170 19.87 7.07 -19.33
N THR A 171 21.16 7.10 -19.08
CA THR A 171 22.09 6.01 -19.41
C THR A 171 22.08 4.96 -18.32
N ASP A 172 22.52 3.71 -18.63
CA ASP A 172 22.62 2.64 -17.64
C ASP A 172 23.54 3.02 -16.47
N ALA A 173 24.66 3.69 -16.73
CA ALA A 173 25.57 4.16 -15.69
C ALA A 173 24.92 5.18 -14.71
N GLU A 174 23.96 5.99 -15.17
CA GLU A 174 23.24 6.93 -14.32
C GLU A 174 22.15 6.27 -13.49
N VAL A 175 21.71 5.10 -13.92
CA VAL A 175 20.67 4.32 -13.22
C VAL A 175 21.29 3.38 -12.16
N ASP A 176 22.48 2.84 -12.46
CA ASP A 176 23.16 1.83 -11.64
C ASP A 176 24.06 2.45 -10.54
N ASN A 177 24.23 3.77 -10.51
CA ASN A 177 24.91 4.55 -9.46
C ASN A 177 23.88 5.10 -8.43
#